data_fa5591de194b85f66a509d2520b328ef
#
_entry.id   fa5591de194b85f66a509d2520b328ef
#
_cell.length_a   1.000
_cell.length_b   1.000
_cell.length_c   1.000
_cell.angle_alpha   90.00
_cell.angle_beta   90.00
_cell.angle_gamma   90.00
#
_symmetry.space_group_name_H-M   'P 1'
#
loop_
_entity.id
_entity.type
_entity.pdbx_description
1 polymer ?
#
loop_
_entity_poly.entity_id
_entity_poly.type
_entity_poly.pdbx_seq_one_letter_code
_entity_poly.pdbx_strand_id
1 'polypeptide(L)'
;IAIKSGVEHWRRNRGRCMGAIYWQLNDNWPVASWASIDYFGRWKALQYFSRHFYADVLGSLKVSADAVYTPYLQNETMQEVSSDVTVFVKNMRGEVLFETSQRTECASLSVEAMEPVPLKDVIEGRESEVFVEAVFTHSDGTVSRQVEMPKPYKHMQIEKAEITFEAKREGNLLTLQLKSDVPAFFVSVESDVDLVWSDNFMHLTGKEPYEITAILPECVEGMPKIWVRSLCDSWVTDYSQA
;
A
#
# COMPACT_ATOMS: atom_id res chain seq x y z
N ILE A 1 -2.22 -1.94 9.13
CA ILE A 1 -0.93 -1.22 9.26
C ILE A 1 -0.04 -1.89 10.32
N ALA A 2 -0.51 -2.13 11.56
CA ALA A 2 0.34 -2.66 12.64
C ALA A 2 1.09 -3.95 12.25
N ILE A 3 0.42 -4.92 11.63
CA ILE A 3 1.05 -6.18 11.16
C ILE A 3 2.09 -5.87 10.08
N LYS A 4 1.76 -5.03 9.08
CA LYS A 4 2.70 -4.57 8.03
C LYS A 4 3.97 -4.00 8.68
N SER A 5 3.82 -3.00 9.56
CA SER A 5 4.96 -2.34 10.21
C SER A 5 5.83 -3.32 11.01
N GLY A 6 5.20 -4.28 11.72
CA GLY A 6 5.91 -5.33 12.45
C GLY A 6 6.71 -6.24 11.54
N VAL A 7 6.09 -6.78 10.48
CA VAL A 7 6.74 -7.69 9.54
C VAL A 7 7.89 -6.99 8.79
N GLU A 8 7.67 -5.78 8.31
CA GLU A 8 8.73 -5.00 7.65
C GLU A 8 9.89 -4.70 8.62
N HIS A 9 9.59 -4.38 9.88
CA HIS A 9 10.62 -4.21 10.89
C HIS A 9 11.45 -5.49 11.08
N TRP A 10 10.82 -6.65 11.21
CA TRP A 10 11.51 -7.93 11.36
C TRP A 10 12.33 -8.29 10.13
N ARG A 11 11.80 -8.06 8.94
CA ARG A 11 12.51 -8.30 7.68
C ARG A 11 13.74 -7.39 7.54
N ARG A 12 13.68 -6.12 7.97
CA ARG A 12 14.84 -5.21 8.04
C ARG A 12 15.92 -5.71 9.02
N ASN A 13 15.56 -6.55 9.97
CA ASN A 13 16.49 -7.16 10.94
C ASN A 13 16.86 -8.59 10.57
N ARG A 14 16.93 -8.92 9.27
CA ARG A 14 17.39 -10.22 8.80
C ARG A 14 18.73 -10.58 9.42
N GLY A 15 18.94 -11.87 9.74
CA GLY A 15 20.10 -12.37 10.49
C GLY A 15 19.81 -12.47 12.00
N ARG A 16 19.10 -11.51 12.57
CA ARG A 16 18.55 -11.60 13.94
C ARG A 16 17.13 -12.17 13.95
N CYS A 17 16.30 -11.74 13.01
CA CYS A 17 14.96 -12.27 12.80
C CYS A 17 14.89 -12.92 11.41
N MET A 18 14.66 -14.23 11.37
CA MET A 18 14.69 -15.02 10.14
C MET A 18 13.30 -15.43 9.65
N GLY A 19 12.25 -14.95 10.26
CA GLY A 19 10.88 -15.21 9.84
C GLY A 19 9.85 -14.46 10.67
N ALA A 20 8.68 -14.25 10.09
CA ALA A 20 7.55 -13.63 10.75
C ALA A 20 6.27 -14.37 10.37
N ILE A 21 5.44 -14.68 11.35
CA ILE A 21 4.16 -15.37 11.18
C ILE A 21 3.10 -14.52 11.88
N TYR A 22 1.98 -14.29 11.21
CA TYR A 22 0.83 -13.67 11.86
C TYR A 22 -0.29 -14.68 12.09
N TRP A 23 -1.05 -14.51 13.12
CA TRP A 23 -2.25 -15.27 13.42
C TRP A 23 -3.47 -14.44 13.06
N GLN A 24 -4.29 -14.91 12.14
CA GLN A 24 -4.24 -16.16 11.39
C GLN A 24 -4.62 -15.91 9.92
N LEU A 25 -4.37 -16.89 9.05
CA LEU A 25 -4.64 -16.79 7.62
C LEU A 25 -6.14 -16.69 7.35
N ASN A 26 -6.94 -17.67 7.81
CA ASN A 26 -8.36 -17.75 7.48
C ASN A 26 -9.23 -18.14 8.68
N ASP A 27 -10.50 -17.77 8.60
CA ASP A 27 -11.53 -18.19 9.53
C ASP A 27 -12.04 -19.59 9.19
N ASN A 28 -12.41 -20.38 10.21
CA ASN A 28 -13.03 -21.69 10.09
C ASN A 28 -14.53 -21.68 10.40
N TRP A 29 -15.10 -20.53 10.72
CA TRP A 29 -16.52 -20.26 10.91
C TRP A 29 -16.82 -18.77 10.71
N PRO A 30 -18.08 -18.39 10.36
CA PRO A 30 -18.40 -16.99 10.09
C PRO A 30 -18.38 -16.15 11.37
N VAL A 31 -17.38 -15.27 11.49
CA VAL A 31 -17.14 -14.43 12.65
C VAL A 31 -16.35 -13.18 12.27
N ALA A 32 -16.49 -12.10 13.05
CA ALA A 32 -15.56 -10.98 12.99
C ALA A 32 -14.27 -11.36 13.72
N SER A 33 -13.14 -11.40 13.01
CA SER A 33 -11.85 -11.86 13.53
C SER A 33 -10.68 -11.12 12.92
N TRP A 34 -9.49 -11.43 13.43
CA TRP A 34 -8.19 -10.96 12.92
C TRP A 34 -7.68 -11.76 11.70
N ALA A 35 -8.38 -12.80 11.24
CA ALA A 35 -7.98 -13.54 10.05
C ALA A 35 -7.91 -12.65 8.82
N SER A 36 -6.96 -12.92 7.91
CA SER A 36 -6.79 -12.16 6.66
C SER A 36 -7.77 -12.57 5.55
N ILE A 37 -8.30 -13.80 5.64
CA ILE A 37 -9.34 -14.33 4.75
C ILE A 37 -10.53 -14.73 5.62
N ASP A 38 -11.74 -14.33 5.23
CA ASP A 38 -12.93 -14.69 5.98
C ASP A 38 -13.40 -16.13 5.71
N TYR A 39 -14.42 -16.58 6.44
CA TYR A 39 -14.99 -17.92 6.30
C TYR A 39 -15.45 -18.24 4.86
N PHE A 40 -15.90 -17.24 4.12
CA PHE A 40 -16.41 -17.41 2.74
C PHE A 40 -15.29 -17.33 1.69
N GLY A 41 -14.03 -17.20 2.09
CA GLY A 41 -12.88 -17.09 1.19
C GLY A 41 -12.59 -15.67 0.70
N ARG A 42 -13.30 -14.65 1.21
CA ARG A 42 -13.09 -13.26 0.80
C ARG A 42 -11.85 -12.67 1.47
N TRP A 43 -11.05 -11.97 0.70
CA TRP A 43 -9.83 -11.33 1.18
C TRP A 43 -10.16 -10.04 1.91
N LYS A 44 -9.66 -9.92 3.13
CA LYS A 44 -9.67 -8.69 3.91
C LYS A 44 -8.43 -7.85 3.59
N ALA A 45 -8.40 -6.59 4.02
CA ALA A 45 -7.26 -5.69 3.80
C ALA A 45 -5.92 -6.32 4.19
N LEU A 46 -5.83 -7.08 5.27
CA LEU A 46 -4.59 -7.72 5.71
C LEU A 46 -4.04 -8.70 4.66
N GLN A 47 -4.89 -9.42 3.93
CA GLN A 47 -4.46 -10.37 2.90
C GLN A 47 -3.82 -9.65 1.71
N TYR A 48 -4.36 -8.51 1.28
CA TYR A 48 -3.75 -7.68 0.24
C TYR A 48 -2.40 -7.10 0.72
N PHE A 49 -2.36 -6.55 1.94
CA PHE A 49 -1.10 -6.07 2.51
C PHE A 49 -0.06 -7.16 2.68
N SER A 50 -0.46 -8.41 2.99
CA SER A 50 0.49 -9.52 3.15
C SER A 50 1.21 -9.87 1.85
N ARG A 51 0.58 -9.69 0.69
CA ARG A 51 1.25 -9.87 -0.60
C ARG A 51 2.39 -8.89 -0.78
N HIS A 52 2.25 -7.65 -0.28
CA HIS A 52 3.29 -6.64 -0.36
C HIS A 52 4.40 -6.90 0.67
N PHE A 53 4.06 -7.01 1.97
CA PHE A 53 5.10 -7.13 2.99
C PHE A 53 5.78 -8.52 3.05
N TYR A 54 5.25 -9.53 2.33
CA TYR A 54 5.91 -10.83 2.10
C TYR A 54 6.44 -11.00 0.67
N ALA A 55 6.43 -9.96 -0.16
CA ALA A 55 7.05 -10.03 -1.49
C ALA A 55 8.53 -10.44 -1.38
N ASP A 56 9.01 -11.22 -2.35
CA ASP A 56 10.40 -11.71 -2.37
C ASP A 56 11.39 -10.54 -2.41
N VAL A 57 11.07 -9.50 -3.16
CA VAL A 57 11.79 -8.22 -3.16
C VAL A 57 10.89 -7.15 -2.57
N LEU A 58 11.34 -6.51 -1.51
CA LEU A 58 10.55 -5.52 -0.79
C LEU A 58 11.35 -4.25 -0.54
N GLY A 59 10.83 -3.11 -1.03
CA GLY A 59 11.22 -1.80 -0.57
C GLY A 59 10.42 -1.41 0.68
N SER A 60 11.10 -1.02 1.76
CA SER A 60 10.44 -0.53 2.98
C SER A 60 11.08 0.73 3.52
N LEU A 61 10.35 1.46 4.36
CA LEU A 61 10.80 2.72 4.92
C LEU A 61 10.85 2.62 6.46
N LYS A 62 12.02 2.95 7.03
CA LYS A 62 12.16 3.09 8.49
C LYS A 62 12.10 4.57 8.84
N VAL A 63 11.21 4.94 9.74
CA VAL A 63 11.06 6.32 10.22
C VAL A 63 11.60 6.42 11.64
N SER A 64 12.46 7.40 11.91
CA SER A 64 12.95 7.73 13.25
C SER A 64 12.20 8.93 13.84
N ALA A 65 12.37 9.15 15.16
CA ALA A 65 11.73 10.24 15.89
C ALA A 65 12.13 11.65 15.36
N ASP A 66 13.31 11.77 14.74
CA ASP A 66 13.81 13.05 14.20
C ASP A 66 13.41 13.29 12.74
N ALA A 67 12.33 12.64 12.28
CA ALA A 67 11.86 12.69 10.89
C ALA A 67 12.97 12.32 9.88
N VAL A 68 13.79 11.32 10.22
CA VAL A 68 14.75 10.72 9.30
C VAL A 68 14.12 9.45 8.71
N TYR A 69 14.00 9.42 7.39
CA TYR A 69 13.42 8.33 6.64
C TYR A 69 14.53 7.53 5.95
N THR A 70 14.71 6.28 6.36
CA THR A 70 15.74 5.41 5.79
C THR A 70 15.07 4.36 4.93
N PRO A 71 15.29 4.38 3.60
CA PRO A 71 14.84 3.31 2.72
C PRO A 71 15.67 2.03 2.94
N TYR A 72 15.02 0.89 2.80
CA TYR A 72 15.65 -0.44 2.87
C TYR A 72 15.19 -1.27 1.68
N LEU A 73 16.11 -1.98 1.07
CA LEU A 73 15.83 -3.02 0.10
C LEU A 73 16.04 -4.39 0.75
N GLN A 74 15.03 -5.25 0.70
CA GLN A 74 15.06 -6.60 1.26
C GLN A 74 14.91 -7.60 0.12
N ASN A 75 15.86 -8.50 0.02
CA ASN A 75 15.94 -9.49 -1.04
C ASN A 75 15.88 -10.91 -0.45
N GLU A 76 14.79 -11.62 -0.69
CA GLU A 76 14.61 -13.03 -0.31
C GLU A 76 14.88 -13.98 -1.49
N THR A 77 15.33 -13.45 -2.63
CA THR A 77 15.66 -14.28 -3.81
C THR A 77 17.09 -14.82 -3.74
N MET A 78 17.38 -15.79 -4.61
CA MET A 78 18.72 -16.38 -4.74
C MET A 78 19.64 -15.58 -5.67
N GLN A 79 19.19 -14.43 -6.16
CA GLN A 79 19.94 -13.57 -7.08
C GLN A 79 20.11 -12.18 -6.47
N GLU A 80 21.13 -11.46 -6.90
CA GLU A 80 21.26 -10.04 -6.59
C GLU A 80 20.16 -9.24 -7.28
N VAL A 81 19.62 -8.24 -6.58
CA VAL A 81 18.58 -7.34 -7.06
C VAL A 81 19.04 -5.91 -6.87
N SER A 82 18.85 -5.07 -7.87
CA SER A 82 19.01 -3.61 -7.72
C SER A 82 17.66 -2.90 -7.67
N SER A 83 17.65 -1.72 -7.05
CA SER A 83 16.47 -0.87 -6.98
C SER A 83 16.83 0.60 -7.08
N ASP A 84 16.09 1.31 -7.91
CA ASP A 84 16.03 2.78 -7.89
C ASP A 84 14.93 3.21 -6.94
N VAL A 85 15.23 4.11 -6.02
CA VAL A 85 14.30 4.58 -5.00
C VAL A 85 14.16 6.09 -5.11
N THR A 86 12.93 6.57 -5.21
CA THR A 86 12.64 8.00 -5.11
C THR A 86 11.79 8.25 -3.87
N VAL A 87 12.25 9.15 -3.01
CA VAL A 87 11.53 9.60 -1.81
C VAL A 87 10.97 10.99 -2.07
N PHE A 88 9.68 11.12 -1.89
CA PHE A 88 8.93 12.36 -2.04
C PHE A 88 8.37 12.83 -0.70
N VAL A 89 8.33 14.14 -0.48
CA VAL A 89 7.37 14.77 0.43
C VAL A 89 6.32 15.44 -0.42
N LYS A 90 5.06 15.06 -0.24
CA LYS A 90 3.92 15.62 -0.97
C LYS A 90 2.92 16.23 0.00
N ASN A 91 2.24 17.31 -0.42
CA ASN A 91 1.10 17.82 0.33
C ASN A 91 -0.17 16.98 0.06
N MET A 92 -1.27 17.28 0.78
CA MET A 92 -2.53 16.54 0.64
C MET A 92 -3.25 16.79 -0.70
N ARG A 93 -2.69 17.62 -1.60
CA ARG A 93 -3.12 17.78 -3.00
C ARG A 93 -2.22 17.05 -4.00
N GLY A 94 -1.21 16.32 -3.52
CA GLY A 94 -0.29 15.56 -4.35
C GLY A 94 0.83 16.40 -4.97
N GLU A 95 0.97 17.66 -4.59
CA GLU A 95 2.08 18.51 -5.05
C GLU A 95 3.37 18.09 -4.35
N VAL A 96 4.44 17.93 -5.13
CA VAL A 96 5.76 17.54 -4.63
C VAL A 96 6.44 18.76 -4.01
N LEU A 97 6.77 18.67 -2.73
CA LEU A 97 7.50 19.69 -1.96
C LEU A 97 8.99 19.39 -1.85
N PHE A 98 9.34 18.10 -1.91
CA PHE A 98 10.71 17.63 -1.87
C PHE A 98 10.81 16.31 -2.63
N GLU A 99 11.94 16.07 -3.27
CA GLU A 99 12.24 14.84 -4.00
C GLU A 99 13.73 14.53 -3.90
N THR A 100 14.07 13.27 -3.68
CA THR A 100 15.44 12.76 -3.79
C THR A 100 15.43 11.33 -4.27
N SER A 101 16.46 10.94 -5.04
CA SER A 101 16.57 9.58 -5.58
C SER A 101 17.90 8.96 -5.20
N GLN A 102 17.88 7.66 -5.01
CA GLN A 102 19.05 6.83 -4.70
C GLN A 102 18.93 5.51 -5.48
N ARG A 103 20.08 4.85 -5.68
CA ARG A 103 20.13 3.49 -6.22
C ARG A 103 20.91 2.60 -5.27
N THR A 104 20.48 1.36 -5.13
CA THR A 104 21.19 0.35 -4.35
C THR A 104 21.15 -1.01 -5.02
N GLU A 105 22.12 -1.86 -4.65
CA GLU A 105 22.17 -3.27 -4.98
C GLU A 105 22.07 -4.06 -3.68
N CYS A 106 21.32 -5.13 -3.70
CA CYS A 106 21.11 -6.00 -2.55
C CYS A 106 21.43 -7.44 -2.93
N ALA A 107 22.42 -8.02 -2.30
CA ALA A 107 22.84 -9.39 -2.55
C ALA A 107 21.69 -10.38 -2.27
N SER A 108 21.84 -11.62 -2.75
CA SER A 108 20.88 -12.68 -2.48
C SER A 108 20.69 -12.90 -0.98
N LEU A 109 19.44 -13.14 -0.55
CA LEU A 109 19.07 -13.43 0.85
C LEU A 109 19.60 -12.40 1.85
N SER A 110 19.58 -11.12 1.50
CA SER A 110 20.13 -10.04 2.31
C SER A 110 19.20 -8.83 2.46
N VAL A 111 19.65 -7.87 3.21
CA VAL A 111 18.99 -6.58 3.43
C VAL A 111 20.02 -5.48 3.29
N GLU A 112 19.70 -4.46 2.53
CA GLU A 112 20.53 -3.28 2.35
C GLU A 112 19.81 -2.03 2.85
N ALA A 113 20.50 -1.28 3.71
CA ALA A 113 20.06 0.03 4.17
C ALA A 113 20.63 1.10 3.24
N MET A 114 19.77 1.98 2.75
CA MET A 114 20.19 3.08 1.89
C MET A 114 20.53 4.32 2.73
N GLU A 115 21.03 5.39 2.09
CA GLU A 115 21.32 6.62 2.78
C GLU A 115 20.07 7.22 3.44
N PRO A 116 20.14 7.58 4.72
CA PRO A 116 19.03 8.21 5.41
C PRO A 116 18.66 9.56 4.81
N VAL A 117 17.38 9.84 4.68
CA VAL A 117 16.84 11.10 4.17
C VAL A 117 16.29 11.93 5.34
N PRO A 118 16.98 12.96 5.80
CA PRO A 118 16.48 13.85 6.84
C PRO A 118 15.43 14.80 6.25
N LEU A 119 14.19 14.71 6.76
CA LEU A 119 13.06 15.50 6.25
C LEU A 119 12.51 16.48 7.28
N LYS A 120 13.18 16.65 8.43
CA LYS A 120 12.70 17.52 9.50
C LYS A 120 12.41 18.93 8.99
N ASP A 121 13.34 19.57 8.30
CA ASP A 121 13.18 20.96 7.82
C ASP A 121 12.07 21.12 6.76
N VAL A 122 11.73 20.04 6.07
CA VAL A 122 10.65 20.03 5.07
C VAL A 122 9.28 19.82 5.72
N ILE A 123 9.21 19.04 6.82
CA ILE A 123 7.97 18.58 7.46
C ILE A 123 7.57 19.46 8.63
N GLU A 124 8.53 20.03 9.38
CA GLU A 124 8.29 20.78 10.62
C GLU A 124 7.29 21.93 10.42
N GLY A 125 6.27 21.95 11.28
CA GLY A 125 5.20 22.94 11.22
C GLY A 125 4.06 22.62 10.24
N ARG A 126 4.21 21.58 9.40
CA ARG A 126 3.18 21.12 8.44
C ARG A 126 2.91 19.61 8.50
N GLU A 127 3.21 18.97 9.63
CA GLU A 127 3.15 17.50 9.77
C GLU A 127 1.76 16.91 9.52
N SER A 128 0.69 17.70 9.66
CA SER A 128 -0.68 17.28 9.33
C SER A 128 -1.07 17.50 7.87
N GLU A 129 -0.24 18.19 7.09
CA GLU A 129 -0.55 18.66 5.73
C GLU A 129 0.28 17.93 4.66
N VAL A 130 1.21 17.05 5.07
CA VAL A 130 2.12 16.35 4.17
C VAL A 130 2.17 14.86 4.46
N PHE A 131 2.56 14.10 3.46
CA PHE A 131 2.93 12.68 3.60
C PHE A 131 4.24 12.41 2.87
N VAL A 132 4.91 11.34 3.29
CA VAL A 132 6.14 10.87 2.65
C VAL A 132 5.81 9.64 1.83
N GLU A 133 6.21 9.64 0.58
CA GLU A 133 6.08 8.50 -0.32
C GLU A 133 7.46 8.05 -0.78
N ALA A 134 7.74 6.76 -0.67
CA ALA A 134 8.91 6.14 -1.28
C ALA A 134 8.48 5.15 -2.36
N VAL A 135 8.98 5.33 -3.57
CA VAL A 135 8.72 4.46 -4.72
C VAL A 135 10.00 3.73 -5.07
N PHE A 136 9.97 2.42 -5.01
CA PHE A 136 11.08 1.53 -5.34
C PHE A 136 10.77 0.84 -6.67
N THR A 137 11.63 1.06 -7.66
CA THR A 137 11.57 0.35 -8.95
C THR A 137 12.67 -0.69 -8.97
N HIS A 138 12.30 -1.95 -8.91
CA HIS A 138 13.23 -3.07 -8.83
C HIS A 138 13.71 -3.52 -10.21
N SER A 139 14.89 -4.15 -10.27
CA SER A 139 15.50 -4.61 -11.53
C SER A 139 14.70 -5.72 -12.25
N ASP A 140 13.78 -6.38 -11.56
CA ASP A 140 12.83 -7.33 -12.15
C ASP A 140 11.58 -6.66 -12.75
N GLY A 141 11.50 -5.33 -12.69
CA GLY A 141 10.38 -4.52 -13.17
C GLY A 141 9.23 -4.37 -12.17
N THR A 142 9.31 -5.00 -11.01
CA THR A 142 8.30 -4.81 -9.96
C THR A 142 8.48 -3.46 -9.24
N VAL A 143 7.42 -2.99 -8.60
CA VAL A 143 7.41 -1.70 -7.89
C VAL A 143 6.86 -1.90 -6.48
N SER A 144 7.63 -1.43 -5.48
CA SER A 144 7.14 -1.31 -4.11
C SER A 144 6.83 0.17 -3.79
N ARG A 145 5.72 0.42 -3.14
CA ARG A 145 5.34 1.75 -2.65
C ARG A 145 5.17 1.76 -1.15
N GLN A 146 5.72 2.78 -0.52
CA GLN A 146 5.54 3.05 0.91
C GLN A 146 4.97 4.45 1.07
N VAL A 147 3.91 4.57 1.87
CA VAL A 147 3.33 5.86 2.25
C VAL A 147 3.33 5.95 3.75
N GLU A 148 3.97 6.99 4.28
CA GLU A 148 4.11 7.23 5.71
C GLU A 148 3.57 8.62 6.06
N MET A 149 2.75 8.67 7.13
CA MET A 149 2.21 9.91 7.65
C MET A 149 3.06 10.38 8.83
N PRO A 150 3.46 11.67 8.88
CA PRO A 150 4.19 12.23 10.03
C PRO A 150 3.40 12.19 11.34
N LYS A 151 2.06 12.17 11.24
CA LYS A 151 1.12 12.03 12.38
C LYS A 151 0.14 10.89 12.13
N PRO A 152 -0.54 10.37 13.17
CA PRO A 152 -1.64 9.41 12.99
C PRO A 152 -2.71 9.95 12.03
N TYR A 153 -3.27 9.08 11.18
CA TYR A 153 -4.24 9.46 10.14
C TYR A 153 -5.37 10.37 10.64
N LYS A 154 -5.88 10.14 11.86
CA LYS A 154 -6.95 10.96 12.47
C LYS A 154 -6.55 12.43 12.72
N HIS A 155 -5.28 12.76 12.63
CA HIS A 155 -4.74 14.11 12.82
C HIS A 155 -4.22 14.73 11.52
N MET A 156 -4.38 14.02 10.40
CA MET A 156 -3.98 14.48 9.08
C MET A 156 -5.12 15.29 8.43
N GLN A 157 -4.78 16.30 7.67
CA GLN A 157 -5.75 17.11 6.91
C GLN A 157 -6.03 16.46 5.55
N ILE A 158 -6.54 15.21 5.56
CA ILE A 158 -6.86 14.48 4.35
C ILE A 158 -8.15 15.04 3.76
N GLU A 159 -8.08 15.49 2.50
CA GLU A 159 -9.25 15.92 1.73
C GLU A 159 -10.01 14.69 1.20
N LYS A 160 -11.33 14.82 1.05
CA LYS A 160 -12.13 13.78 0.41
C LYS A 160 -11.87 13.82 -1.09
N ALA A 161 -11.29 12.74 -1.63
CA ALA A 161 -11.01 12.61 -3.04
C ALA A 161 -12.27 12.25 -3.85
N GLU A 162 -12.37 12.78 -5.04
CA GLU A 162 -13.26 12.27 -6.08
C GLU A 162 -12.52 11.17 -6.85
N ILE A 163 -12.93 9.92 -6.63
CA ILE A 163 -12.33 8.76 -7.26
C ILE A 163 -13.20 8.33 -8.43
N THR A 164 -12.60 8.30 -9.61
CA THR A 164 -13.22 7.79 -10.85
C THR A 164 -12.53 6.51 -11.29
N PHE A 165 -13.24 5.67 -12.05
CA PHE A 165 -12.64 4.49 -12.64
C PHE A 165 -13.23 4.17 -14.02
N GLU A 166 -12.40 3.58 -14.85
CA GLU A 166 -12.80 2.95 -16.09
C GLU A 166 -12.73 1.43 -15.94
N ALA A 167 -13.75 0.71 -16.38
CA ALA A 167 -13.81 -0.74 -16.28
C ALA A 167 -13.87 -1.37 -17.66
N LYS A 168 -12.99 -2.36 -17.92
CA LYS A 168 -12.94 -3.12 -19.16
C LYS A 168 -13.02 -4.61 -18.85
N ARG A 169 -13.86 -5.34 -19.61
CA ARG A 169 -13.95 -6.80 -19.54
C ARG A 169 -13.48 -7.43 -20.85
N GLU A 170 -12.55 -8.37 -20.75
CA GLU A 170 -12.08 -9.20 -21.87
C GLU A 170 -12.19 -10.69 -21.47
N GLY A 171 -13.22 -11.34 -21.95
CA GLY A 171 -13.57 -12.69 -21.49
C GLY A 171 -13.89 -12.69 -20.00
N ASN A 172 -13.10 -13.40 -19.21
CA ASN A 172 -13.22 -13.44 -17.76
C ASN A 172 -12.30 -12.43 -17.04
N LEU A 173 -11.41 -11.75 -17.75
CA LEU A 173 -10.54 -10.74 -17.17
C LEU A 173 -11.30 -9.41 -17.07
N LEU A 174 -11.40 -8.91 -15.84
CA LEU A 174 -11.90 -7.57 -15.54
C LEU A 174 -10.71 -6.68 -15.15
N THR A 175 -10.55 -5.57 -15.84
CA THR A 175 -9.53 -4.56 -15.58
C THR A 175 -10.19 -3.26 -15.14
N LEU A 176 -9.71 -2.66 -14.07
CA LEU A 176 -10.09 -1.33 -13.62
C LEU A 176 -8.89 -0.39 -13.65
N GLN A 177 -9.10 0.80 -14.17
CA GLN A 177 -8.14 1.91 -14.10
C GLN A 177 -8.73 3.01 -13.20
N LEU A 178 -8.15 3.18 -12.01
CA LEU A 178 -8.62 4.12 -10.99
C LEU A 178 -7.81 5.41 -11.05
N LYS A 179 -8.49 6.54 -10.88
CA LYS A 179 -7.88 7.86 -10.76
C LYS A 179 -8.53 8.64 -9.63
N SER A 180 -7.78 9.55 -9.00
CA SER A 180 -8.30 10.50 -8.03
C SER A 180 -7.81 11.91 -8.35
N ASP A 181 -8.61 12.90 -8.02
CA ASP A 181 -8.29 14.32 -8.19
C ASP A 181 -7.25 14.81 -7.18
N VAL A 182 -7.29 14.27 -5.97
CA VAL A 182 -6.31 14.48 -4.88
C VAL A 182 -5.88 13.12 -4.30
N PRO A 183 -4.79 13.04 -3.53
CA PRO A 183 -4.36 11.78 -2.92
C PRO A 183 -5.44 11.09 -2.12
N ALA A 184 -5.74 9.86 -2.46
CA ALA A 184 -6.71 9.01 -1.77
C ALA A 184 -5.99 7.84 -1.10
N PHE A 185 -6.30 7.62 0.19
CA PHE A 185 -5.61 6.62 1.00
C PHE A 185 -6.53 5.45 1.33
N PHE A 186 -5.96 4.22 1.33
CA PHE A 186 -6.66 2.96 1.58
C PHE A 186 -7.90 2.81 0.70
N VAL A 187 -7.72 3.02 -0.60
CA VAL A 187 -8.80 2.89 -1.57
C VAL A 187 -9.20 1.43 -1.67
N SER A 188 -10.43 1.13 -1.30
CA SER A 188 -11.03 -0.21 -1.42
C SER A 188 -11.94 -0.28 -2.63
N VAL A 189 -11.84 -1.39 -3.35
CA VAL A 189 -12.71 -1.75 -4.46
C VAL A 189 -13.52 -2.98 -4.06
N GLU A 190 -14.83 -2.84 -4.12
CA GLU A 190 -15.81 -3.87 -3.80
C GLU A 190 -16.72 -4.11 -5.02
N SER A 191 -17.34 -5.28 -5.09
CA SER A 191 -18.32 -5.60 -6.14
C SER A 191 -19.46 -6.48 -5.59
N ASP A 192 -20.57 -6.54 -6.34
CA ASP A 192 -21.69 -7.44 -6.03
C ASP A 192 -21.37 -8.92 -6.32
N VAL A 193 -20.20 -9.18 -6.85
CA VAL A 193 -19.61 -10.52 -7.01
C VAL A 193 -18.38 -10.61 -6.14
N ASP A 194 -18.21 -11.69 -5.37
CA ASP A 194 -17.00 -11.92 -4.58
C ASP A 194 -15.80 -12.11 -5.53
N LEU A 195 -14.91 -11.12 -5.56
CA LEU A 195 -13.71 -11.10 -6.41
C LEU A 195 -12.44 -10.98 -5.59
N VAL A 196 -11.39 -11.63 -6.06
CA VAL A 196 -10.02 -11.39 -5.60
C VAL A 196 -9.36 -10.48 -6.63
N TRP A 197 -9.12 -9.24 -6.24
CA TRP A 197 -8.42 -8.25 -7.07
C TRP A 197 -6.91 -8.50 -7.07
N SER A 198 -6.22 -8.08 -8.12
CA SER A 198 -4.75 -8.11 -8.16
C SER A 198 -4.12 -7.24 -7.08
N ASP A 199 -4.77 -6.15 -6.69
CA ASP A 199 -4.46 -5.33 -5.51
C ASP A 199 -5.72 -4.67 -4.97
N ASN A 200 -5.69 -4.26 -3.68
CA ASN A 200 -6.79 -3.55 -3.03
C ASN A 200 -6.27 -2.81 -1.79
N PHE A 201 -7.03 -1.83 -1.30
CA PHE A 201 -6.63 -0.95 -0.20
C PHE A 201 -5.35 -0.15 -0.51
N MET A 202 -5.13 0.14 -1.80
CA MET A 202 -3.99 0.89 -2.29
C MET A 202 -4.08 2.38 -1.95
N HIS A 203 -2.99 3.11 -2.20
CA HIS A 203 -2.95 4.56 -2.15
C HIS A 203 -2.88 5.13 -3.57
N LEU A 204 -3.79 6.02 -3.93
CA LEU A 204 -3.77 6.77 -5.17
C LEU A 204 -3.09 8.11 -4.90
N THR A 205 -1.78 8.19 -5.10
CA THR A 205 -0.95 9.36 -4.75
C THR A 205 -0.34 10.04 -5.97
N GLY A 206 -0.55 9.45 -7.16
CA GLY A 206 -0.08 9.95 -8.44
C GLY A 206 -1.23 10.40 -9.35
N LYS A 207 -0.87 11.07 -10.45
CA LYS A 207 -1.83 11.48 -11.50
C LYS A 207 -2.12 10.36 -12.49
N GLU A 208 -1.23 9.37 -12.58
CA GLU A 208 -1.40 8.23 -13.48
C GLU A 208 -2.47 7.26 -12.95
N PRO A 209 -3.22 6.61 -13.86
CA PRO A 209 -4.18 5.61 -13.45
C PRO A 209 -3.52 4.46 -12.69
N TYR A 210 -4.16 4.00 -11.63
CA TYR A 210 -3.77 2.77 -10.94
C TYR A 210 -4.60 1.62 -11.50
N GLU A 211 -3.93 0.64 -12.09
CA GLU A 211 -4.59 -0.51 -12.70
C GLU A 211 -4.67 -1.69 -11.73
N ILE A 212 -5.86 -2.27 -11.61
CA ILE A 212 -6.09 -3.54 -10.94
C ILE A 212 -6.91 -4.47 -11.81
N THR A 213 -6.74 -5.78 -11.59
CA THR A 213 -7.45 -6.80 -12.34
C THR A 213 -8.11 -7.81 -11.42
N ALA A 214 -9.15 -8.48 -11.92
CA ALA A 214 -9.75 -9.65 -11.26
C ALA A 214 -10.23 -10.65 -12.32
N ILE A 215 -10.34 -11.91 -11.93
CA ILE A 215 -10.93 -12.95 -12.78
C ILE A 215 -12.39 -13.14 -12.35
N LEU A 216 -13.30 -12.90 -13.28
CA LEU A 216 -14.72 -13.14 -13.09
C LEU A 216 -15.03 -14.65 -13.13
N PRO A 217 -15.88 -15.16 -12.22
CA PRO A 217 -16.44 -16.48 -12.34
C PRO A 217 -17.19 -16.67 -13.68
N GLU A 218 -17.14 -17.87 -14.25
CA GLU A 218 -17.80 -18.16 -15.55
C GLU A 218 -19.30 -17.91 -15.56
N CYS A 219 -19.95 -18.00 -14.39
CA CYS A 219 -21.39 -17.78 -14.24
C CYS A 219 -21.79 -16.29 -14.26
N VAL A 220 -20.84 -15.37 -14.26
CA VAL A 220 -21.12 -13.94 -14.24
C VAL A 220 -21.33 -13.43 -15.66
N GLU A 221 -22.55 -13.03 -15.98
CA GLU A 221 -22.90 -12.39 -17.23
C GLU A 221 -22.86 -10.85 -17.09
N GLY A 222 -22.22 -10.16 -18.06
CA GLY A 222 -22.12 -8.70 -18.07
C GLY A 222 -21.05 -8.13 -17.12
N MET A 223 -21.20 -6.86 -16.77
CA MET A 223 -20.31 -6.13 -15.87
C MET A 223 -20.88 -6.19 -14.46
N PRO A 224 -20.10 -6.56 -13.44
CA PRO A 224 -20.52 -6.46 -12.04
C PRO A 224 -20.70 -4.99 -11.63
N LYS A 225 -21.52 -4.75 -10.62
CA LYS A 225 -21.54 -3.43 -9.96
C LYS A 225 -20.29 -3.28 -9.13
N ILE A 226 -19.68 -2.11 -9.21
CA ILE A 226 -18.40 -1.82 -8.54
C ILE A 226 -18.59 -0.59 -7.66
N TRP A 227 -18.07 -0.65 -6.44
CA TRP A 227 -18.01 0.46 -5.50
C TRP A 227 -16.56 0.72 -5.14
N VAL A 228 -16.20 1.99 -5.10
CA VAL A 228 -14.86 2.45 -4.71
C VAL A 228 -15.02 3.40 -3.53
N ARG A 229 -14.23 3.19 -2.48
CA ARG A 229 -14.22 4.00 -1.26
C ARG A 229 -12.78 4.28 -0.84
N SER A 230 -12.58 5.40 -0.17
CA SER A 230 -11.30 5.75 0.45
C SER A 230 -11.43 5.79 1.98
N LEU A 231 -10.33 6.03 2.67
CA LEU A 231 -10.32 6.23 4.11
C LEU A 231 -11.34 7.31 4.56
N CYS A 232 -11.45 8.41 3.80
CA CYS A 232 -12.38 9.50 4.12
C CYS A 232 -13.84 9.07 4.11
N ASP A 233 -14.21 8.08 3.30
CA ASP A 233 -15.58 7.57 3.23
C ASP A 233 -15.95 6.70 4.45
N SER A 234 -14.96 6.30 5.27
CA SER A 234 -15.18 5.58 6.53
C SER A 234 -15.53 6.51 7.70
N TRP A 235 -15.37 7.83 7.54
CA TRP A 235 -15.67 8.79 8.58
C TRP A 235 -17.16 9.10 8.58
N VAL A 236 -17.81 8.85 9.70
CA VAL A 236 -19.22 9.20 9.88
C VAL A 236 -19.28 10.71 10.14
N THR A 237 -19.80 11.46 9.17
CA THR A 237 -20.00 12.91 9.27
C THR A 237 -21.38 13.27 9.81
N ASP A 238 -22.34 12.34 9.76
CA ASP A 238 -23.70 12.52 10.25
C ASP A 238 -24.17 11.27 11.02
N TYR A 239 -24.18 11.36 12.33
CA TYR A 239 -24.63 10.29 13.23
C TYR A 239 -26.15 10.05 13.21
N SER A 240 -26.94 10.90 12.54
CA SER A 240 -28.40 10.72 12.41
C SER A 240 -28.77 9.60 11.41
N GLN A 241 -27.79 9.12 10.63
CA GLN A 241 -27.97 8.06 9.63
C GLN A 241 -27.33 6.71 10.03
N ALA A 242 -26.81 6.60 11.26
CA ALA A 242 -26.19 5.38 11.78
C ALA A 242 -27.19 4.49 12.51
#